data_1370ae5f1d4fb682e936af5610567324
#
_entry.id   1370ae5f1d4fb682e936af5610567324
#
_cell.length_a   1.000
_cell.length_b   1.000
_cell.length_c   1.000
_cell.angle_alpha   90.00
_cell.angle_beta   90.00
_cell.angle_gamma   90.00
#
_symmetry.space_group_name_H-M   'P 1'
#
loop_
_entity.id
_entity.type
_entity.pdbx_description
1 polymer ?
#
loop_
_entity_poly.entity_id
_entity_poly.type
_entity_poly.pdbx_seq_one_letter_code
_entity_poly.pdbx_strand_id
1 'polypeptide(L)'
;MNSLLCLPSRASFRPLAAPKEHAVTAYRHPESIVETDWLQAHLEDASLRVLDCTVHLLYDHTPPGVPYRVKSGHEDFDRGHIPGADFVDLQGELSVQDSPFSFTLRSVAHFSAAMERHGVGDDTRVVLYSTTHPMWATRVWWMLRAFGFDQAEVLNGGFGKWQAEQRAVSTAAPTPRQGVRFTPRPRPALFTDKEEVLKSIGAPAVCTMNALSPESYRGENDRYGRRGRIPGSVSLPAGALLEPASGTFRSAEELDGIFSSASPRQKTERVIIHCGDGIAATLNAFLMVQLGYENLTVYDNSMSEWATDPSLPMEAD
;
A
#
# COMPACT_ATOMS: atom_id res chain seq x y z
N MET A 1 -1.73 -41.89 -66.69
CA MET A 1 -2.75 -41.94 -65.66
C MET A 1 -2.15 -41.29 -64.39
N ASN A 2 -2.37 -39.99 -64.25
CA ASN A 2 -1.86 -39.23 -63.10
C ASN A 2 -3.00 -39.08 -62.09
N SER A 3 -2.79 -39.64 -60.90
CA SER A 3 -3.72 -39.51 -59.78
C SER A 3 -3.27 -38.34 -58.89
N LEU A 4 -3.98 -37.22 -58.93
CA LEU A 4 -3.78 -36.05 -58.05
C LEU A 4 -4.43 -36.37 -56.68
N LEU A 5 -3.61 -36.46 -55.64
CA LEU A 5 -4.02 -36.51 -54.25
C LEU A 5 -4.35 -35.11 -53.77
N CYS A 6 -5.63 -34.89 -53.41
CA CYS A 6 -6.15 -33.68 -52.83
C CYS A 6 -5.84 -33.65 -51.33
N LEU A 7 -5.01 -32.70 -50.88
CA LEU A 7 -4.75 -32.47 -49.44
C LEU A 7 -5.90 -31.65 -48.82
N PRO A 8 -6.34 -31.94 -47.59
CA PRO A 8 -7.37 -31.15 -46.93
C PRO A 8 -6.84 -29.81 -46.43
N SER A 9 -7.64 -28.78 -46.66
CA SER A 9 -7.45 -27.41 -46.22
C SER A 9 -7.28 -27.31 -44.70
N ARG A 10 -6.21 -26.60 -44.26
CA ARG A 10 -5.99 -26.26 -42.87
C ARG A 10 -7.10 -25.32 -42.40
N ALA A 11 -7.92 -25.77 -41.49
CA ALA A 11 -8.85 -24.92 -40.73
C ALA A 11 -8.07 -23.95 -39.90
N SER A 12 -8.22 -22.63 -40.17
CA SER A 12 -7.68 -21.58 -39.38
C SER A 12 -8.41 -21.49 -38.03
N PHE A 13 -7.75 -21.91 -36.95
CA PHE A 13 -8.22 -21.64 -35.59
C PHE A 13 -8.17 -20.11 -35.38
N ARG A 14 -9.33 -19.48 -35.33
CA ARG A 14 -9.48 -18.14 -34.72
C ARG A 14 -9.40 -18.31 -33.20
N PRO A 15 -8.46 -17.64 -32.48
CA PRO A 15 -8.52 -17.62 -31.04
C PRO A 15 -9.84 -16.95 -30.61
N LEU A 16 -10.59 -17.61 -29.75
CA LEU A 16 -11.73 -17.01 -29.06
C LEU A 16 -11.20 -15.79 -28.30
N ALA A 17 -11.76 -14.62 -28.61
CA ALA A 17 -11.49 -13.41 -27.85
C ALA A 17 -11.87 -13.70 -26.39
N ALA A 18 -10.93 -13.44 -25.45
CA ALA A 18 -11.22 -13.48 -24.05
C ALA A 18 -12.42 -12.57 -23.75
N PRO A 19 -13.33 -12.96 -22.85
CA PRO A 19 -14.44 -12.12 -22.46
C PRO A 19 -13.88 -10.78 -21.98
N LYS A 20 -14.33 -9.68 -22.54
CA LYS A 20 -14.03 -8.32 -22.04
C LYS A 20 -14.65 -8.25 -20.66
N GLU A 21 -13.81 -8.30 -19.62
CA GLU A 21 -14.23 -7.90 -18.27
C GLU A 21 -14.78 -6.47 -18.40
N HIS A 22 -15.98 -6.23 -17.86
CA HIS A 22 -16.55 -4.89 -17.84
C HIS A 22 -15.66 -3.99 -16.99
N ALA A 23 -15.30 -2.81 -17.53
CA ALA A 23 -14.53 -1.81 -16.80
C ALA A 23 -15.18 -1.51 -15.45
N VAL A 24 -14.35 -1.39 -14.40
CA VAL A 24 -14.83 -1.05 -13.05
C VAL A 24 -15.17 0.44 -13.03
N THR A 25 -16.44 0.77 -12.92
CA THR A 25 -16.92 2.15 -12.90
C THR A 25 -17.08 2.72 -11.49
N ALA A 26 -16.95 1.89 -10.44
CA ALA A 26 -17.07 2.29 -9.04
C ALA A 26 -16.15 1.43 -8.16
N TYR A 27 -15.71 1.98 -7.05
CA TYR A 27 -14.98 1.22 -6.03
C TYR A 27 -15.86 0.10 -5.46
N ARG A 28 -15.24 -1.06 -5.21
CA ARG A 28 -15.91 -2.24 -4.63
C ARG A 28 -16.15 -2.09 -3.13
N HIS A 29 -15.27 -1.34 -2.47
CA HIS A 29 -15.30 -1.09 -1.01
C HIS A 29 -15.24 0.42 -0.75
N PRO A 30 -16.25 1.19 -1.22
CA PRO A 30 -16.27 2.64 -1.05
C PRO A 30 -16.27 3.05 0.42
N GLU A 31 -16.72 2.18 1.31
CA GLU A 31 -16.69 2.36 2.77
C GLU A 31 -15.27 2.45 3.34
N SER A 32 -14.25 1.99 2.62
CA SER A 32 -12.85 2.10 3.06
C SER A 32 -12.20 3.44 2.69
N ILE A 33 -12.92 4.31 1.97
CA ILE A 33 -12.44 5.64 1.55
C ILE A 33 -13.40 6.67 2.14
N VAL A 34 -12.85 7.61 2.92
CA VAL A 34 -13.64 8.64 3.59
C VAL A 34 -13.34 10.01 2.99
N GLU A 35 -14.39 10.77 2.70
CA GLU A 35 -14.28 12.16 2.29
C GLU A 35 -14.26 13.11 3.50
N THR A 36 -13.66 14.27 3.32
CA THR A 36 -13.47 15.27 4.37
C THR A 36 -14.79 15.77 4.96
N ASP A 37 -15.86 15.90 4.15
CA ASP A 37 -17.20 16.28 4.60
C ASP A 37 -17.78 15.27 5.58
N TRP A 38 -17.64 13.98 5.21
CA TRP A 38 -18.13 12.91 6.09
C TRP A 38 -17.37 12.91 7.43
N LEU A 39 -16.02 12.99 7.37
CA LEU A 39 -15.21 13.01 8.59
C LEU A 39 -15.57 14.19 9.49
N GLN A 40 -15.71 15.38 8.92
CA GLN A 40 -16.10 16.57 9.71
C GLN A 40 -17.44 16.38 10.42
N ALA A 41 -18.41 15.76 9.75
CA ALA A 41 -19.74 15.52 10.35
C ALA A 41 -19.74 14.47 11.48
N HIS A 42 -18.68 13.64 11.57
CA HIS A 42 -18.60 12.52 12.52
C HIS A 42 -17.48 12.64 13.55
N LEU A 43 -16.80 13.79 13.65
CA LEU A 43 -15.69 13.98 14.62
C LEU A 43 -16.09 13.75 16.08
N GLU A 44 -17.35 14.01 16.41
CA GLU A 44 -17.89 13.84 17.77
C GLU A 44 -18.41 12.41 18.06
N ASP A 45 -18.28 11.49 17.06
CA ASP A 45 -18.71 10.10 17.26
C ASP A 45 -17.78 9.39 18.26
N ALA A 46 -18.36 8.91 19.34
CA ALA A 46 -17.62 8.26 20.43
C ALA A 46 -16.87 6.98 19.98
N SER A 47 -17.35 6.29 18.94
CA SER A 47 -16.72 5.09 18.38
C SER A 47 -15.62 5.42 17.37
N LEU A 48 -15.58 6.65 16.83
CA LEU A 48 -14.58 7.04 15.84
C LEU A 48 -13.21 7.29 16.47
N ARG A 49 -12.17 6.83 15.79
CA ARG A 49 -10.76 7.15 16.04
C ARG A 49 -10.17 7.73 14.76
N VAL A 50 -9.54 8.88 14.87
CA VAL A 50 -8.81 9.52 13.76
C VAL A 50 -7.34 9.44 14.08
N LEU A 51 -6.53 8.85 13.20
CA LEU A 51 -5.10 8.63 13.44
C LEU A 51 -4.27 9.28 12.33
N ASP A 52 -3.35 10.14 12.75
CA ASP A 52 -2.29 10.68 11.89
C ASP A 52 -1.14 9.69 11.81
N CYS A 53 -0.80 9.27 10.59
CA CYS A 53 0.24 8.28 10.30
C CYS A 53 1.46 8.92 9.62
N THR A 54 1.67 10.23 9.78
CA THR A 54 2.67 10.98 9.02
C THR A 54 4.10 10.55 9.34
N VAL A 55 4.85 10.28 8.28
CA VAL A 55 6.29 10.03 8.33
C VAL A 55 6.98 10.85 7.25
N HIS A 56 8.22 11.26 7.51
CA HIS A 56 9.12 11.88 6.53
C HIS A 56 10.29 10.97 6.22
N LEU A 57 10.64 10.87 4.94
CA LEU A 57 11.87 10.26 4.48
C LEU A 57 12.85 11.38 4.08
N LEU A 58 13.98 11.42 4.77
CA LEU A 58 15.04 12.40 4.53
C LEU A 58 16.14 11.73 3.71
N TYR A 59 16.35 12.22 2.50
CA TYR A 59 17.27 11.63 1.52
C TYR A 59 18.67 12.27 1.55
N ASP A 60 18.83 13.35 2.30
CA ASP A 60 20.08 14.07 2.48
C ASP A 60 20.97 13.43 3.56
N HIS A 61 22.28 13.48 3.35
CA HIS A 61 23.28 13.03 4.33
C HIS A 61 23.09 11.59 4.84
N THR A 62 22.61 10.69 3.98
CA THR A 62 22.55 9.27 4.32
C THR A 62 23.90 8.59 4.12
N PRO A 63 24.29 7.64 4.99
CA PRO A 63 25.46 6.80 4.74
C PRO A 63 25.29 5.98 3.46
N PRO A 64 26.39 5.56 2.79
CA PRO A 64 26.30 4.63 1.66
C PRO A 64 25.48 3.37 2.00
N GLY A 65 24.54 3.00 1.13
CA GLY A 65 23.68 1.84 1.31
C GLY A 65 22.46 2.07 2.23
N VAL A 66 22.32 3.25 2.83
CA VAL A 66 21.12 3.65 3.58
C VAL A 66 20.24 4.52 2.68
N PRO A 67 19.05 4.05 2.28
CA PRO A 67 18.23 4.72 1.27
C PRO A 67 17.71 6.10 1.72
N TYR A 68 17.47 6.29 3.01
CA TYR A 68 16.98 7.51 3.66
C TYR A 68 17.08 7.40 5.18
N ARG A 69 16.87 8.50 5.87
CA ARG A 69 16.61 8.53 7.32
C ARG A 69 15.12 8.73 7.55
N VAL A 70 14.57 8.01 8.52
CA VAL A 70 13.16 8.16 8.91
C VAL A 70 13.05 9.27 9.96
N LYS A 71 12.11 10.19 9.76
CA LYS A 71 11.72 11.19 10.75
C LYS A 71 10.23 11.06 11.03
N SER A 72 9.87 10.93 12.31
CA SER A 72 8.48 10.94 12.76
C SER A 72 7.80 12.26 12.39
N GLY A 73 6.53 12.21 12.00
CA GLY A 73 5.69 13.37 11.72
C GLY A 73 5.10 14.03 12.97
N HIS A 74 5.50 13.62 14.19
CA HIS A 74 4.91 14.11 15.44
C HIS A 74 5.00 15.63 15.58
N GLU A 75 6.11 16.24 15.14
CA GLU A 75 6.25 17.70 15.15
C GLU A 75 5.24 18.40 14.23
N ASP A 76 4.82 17.78 13.13
CA ASP A 76 3.79 18.34 12.25
C ASP A 76 2.41 18.22 12.91
N PHE A 77 2.15 17.07 13.56
CA PHE A 77 0.95 16.84 14.34
C PHE A 77 0.79 17.90 15.45
N ASP A 78 1.85 18.20 16.20
CA ASP A 78 1.83 19.21 17.27
C ASP A 78 1.54 20.63 16.73
N ARG A 79 1.97 20.92 15.49
CA ARG A 79 1.69 22.20 14.84
C ARG A 79 0.25 22.33 14.34
N GLY A 80 -0.40 21.22 14.07
CA GLY A 80 -1.80 21.21 13.65
C GLY A 80 -2.23 19.88 13.07
N HIS A 81 -3.36 19.39 13.56
CA HIS A 81 -3.97 18.13 13.17
C HIS A 81 -5.49 18.22 13.06
N ILE A 82 -6.15 17.21 12.54
CA ILE A 82 -7.63 17.10 12.53
C ILE A 82 -8.13 17.03 13.96
N PRO A 83 -9.14 17.83 14.37
CA PRO A 83 -9.65 17.82 15.74
C PRO A 83 -10.00 16.42 16.23
N GLY A 84 -9.51 16.08 17.44
CA GLY A 84 -9.72 14.76 18.05
C GLY A 84 -8.84 13.64 17.53
N ALA A 85 -7.95 13.91 16.58
CA ALA A 85 -6.98 12.94 16.10
C ALA A 85 -5.92 12.61 17.15
N ASP A 86 -5.37 11.40 17.06
CA ASP A 86 -4.18 10.95 17.76
C ASP A 86 -3.07 10.65 16.74
N PHE A 87 -1.81 10.61 17.18
CA PHE A 87 -0.65 10.36 16.34
C PHE A 87 -0.11 8.94 16.53
N VAL A 88 0.06 8.21 15.44
CA VAL A 88 0.66 6.87 15.43
C VAL A 88 2.07 6.93 14.86
N ASP A 89 3.08 6.66 15.67
CA ASP A 89 4.47 6.57 15.20
C ASP A 89 4.72 5.22 14.51
N LEU A 90 4.61 5.22 13.20
CA LEU A 90 4.76 4.01 12.39
C LEU A 90 6.14 3.36 12.58
N GLN A 91 7.23 4.14 12.62
CA GLN A 91 8.58 3.59 12.82
C GLN A 91 8.84 3.27 14.30
N GLY A 92 8.54 4.19 15.20
CA GLY A 92 8.88 4.04 16.62
C GLY A 92 8.01 3.03 17.35
N GLU A 93 6.73 2.95 17.00
CA GLU A 93 5.75 2.17 17.74
C GLU A 93 5.29 0.90 17.01
N LEU A 94 5.04 0.99 15.68
CA LEU A 94 4.48 -0.13 14.93
C LEU A 94 5.51 -0.99 14.19
N SER A 95 6.80 -0.64 14.25
CA SER A 95 7.88 -1.36 13.56
C SER A 95 8.88 -1.99 14.52
N VAL A 96 9.53 -3.08 14.09
CA VAL A 96 10.60 -3.73 14.85
C VAL A 96 11.79 -2.80 14.97
N GLN A 97 12.24 -2.52 16.21
CA GLN A 97 13.31 -1.55 16.45
C GLN A 97 14.72 -2.10 16.14
N ASP A 98 14.92 -3.40 16.32
CA ASP A 98 16.21 -4.07 16.10
C ASP A 98 16.36 -4.63 14.67
N SER A 99 15.42 -4.31 13.78
CA SER A 99 15.51 -4.71 12.37
C SER A 99 16.55 -3.86 11.64
N PRO A 100 17.37 -4.45 10.75
CA PRO A 100 18.24 -3.69 9.84
C PRO A 100 17.45 -2.91 8.79
N PHE A 101 16.14 -3.19 8.65
CA PHE A 101 15.23 -2.56 7.69
C PHE A 101 14.21 -1.70 8.40
N SER A 102 13.91 -0.53 7.82
CA SER A 102 12.86 0.35 8.33
C SER A 102 11.48 -0.29 8.14
N PHE A 103 10.56 0.04 9.02
CA PHE A 103 9.14 -0.33 8.92
C PHE A 103 8.84 -1.83 8.94
N THR A 104 9.79 -2.69 9.33
CA THR A 104 9.56 -4.13 9.49
C THR A 104 8.39 -4.39 10.43
N LEU A 105 7.44 -5.21 10.00
CA LEU A 105 6.20 -5.49 10.72
C LEU A 105 6.47 -6.11 12.10
N ARG A 106 5.85 -5.54 13.14
CA ARG A 106 5.91 -6.07 14.51
C ARG A 106 5.03 -7.30 14.71
N SER A 107 5.28 -7.99 15.82
CA SER A 107 4.43 -9.12 16.24
C SER A 107 3.00 -8.66 16.52
N VAL A 108 2.06 -9.59 16.36
CA VAL A 108 0.63 -9.40 16.65
C VAL A 108 0.39 -8.78 18.03
N ALA A 109 1.10 -9.27 19.06
CA ALA A 109 0.92 -8.81 20.44
C ALA A 109 1.32 -7.33 20.62
N HIS A 110 2.45 -6.90 20.01
CA HIS A 110 2.89 -5.52 20.07
C HIS A 110 1.95 -4.58 19.32
N PHE A 111 1.51 -5.01 18.11
CA PHE A 111 0.58 -4.22 17.33
C PHE A 111 -0.76 -4.04 18.05
N SER A 112 -1.32 -5.12 18.61
CA SER A 112 -2.58 -5.06 19.37
C SER A 112 -2.49 -4.11 20.56
N ALA A 113 -1.40 -4.20 21.34
CA ALA A 113 -1.17 -3.31 22.48
C ALA A 113 -1.00 -1.84 22.05
N ALA A 114 -0.39 -1.58 20.88
CA ALA A 114 -0.30 -0.23 20.32
C ALA A 114 -1.69 0.30 19.95
N MET A 115 -2.49 -0.48 19.24
CA MET A 115 -3.84 -0.09 18.86
C MET A 115 -4.73 0.20 20.07
N GLU A 116 -4.65 -0.62 21.12
CA GLU A 116 -5.39 -0.38 22.38
C GLU A 116 -4.98 0.94 23.04
N ARG A 117 -3.69 1.33 23.01
CA ARG A 117 -3.24 2.64 23.54
C ARG A 117 -3.85 3.81 22.77
N HIS A 118 -4.03 3.68 21.46
CA HIS A 118 -4.71 4.67 20.62
C HIS A 118 -6.25 4.57 20.70
N GLY A 119 -6.77 3.75 21.59
CA GLY A 119 -8.21 3.57 21.77
C GLY A 119 -8.87 2.83 20.59
N VAL A 120 -8.10 2.07 19.81
CA VAL A 120 -8.61 1.21 18.74
C VAL A 120 -8.91 -0.18 19.30
N GLY A 121 -10.15 -0.60 19.18
CA GLY A 121 -10.64 -1.90 19.65
C GLY A 121 -11.76 -2.43 18.78
N ASP A 122 -12.29 -3.59 19.11
CA ASP A 122 -13.23 -4.36 18.29
C ASP A 122 -14.51 -3.57 17.89
N ASP A 123 -14.93 -2.61 18.73
CA ASP A 123 -16.13 -1.80 18.51
C ASP A 123 -15.83 -0.39 17.97
N THR A 124 -14.62 -0.12 17.51
CA THR A 124 -14.23 1.20 17.01
C THR A 124 -14.18 1.23 15.49
N ARG A 125 -14.36 2.42 14.93
CA ARG A 125 -14.12 2.77 13.53
C ARG A 125 -12.90 3.67 13.45
N VAL A 126 -12.00 3.42 12.49
CA VAL A 126 -10.72 4.11 12.40
C VAL A 126 -10.61 4.86 11.08
N VAL A 127 -10.35 6.15 11.11
CA VAL A 127 -9.98 6.94 9.93
C VAL A 127 -8.50 7.28 10.01
N LEU A 128 -7.77 6.91 8.97
CA LEU A 128 -6.32 7.06 8.84
C LEU A 128 -5.99 8.19 7.85
N TYR A 129 -5.08 9.06 8.21
CA TYR A 129 -4.60 10.09 7.29
C TYR A 129 -3.10 10.36 7.44
N SER A 130 -2.56 11.16 6.55
CA SER A 130 -1.19 11.69 6.62
C SER A 130 -1.17 13.12 6.08
N THR A 131 -0.19 13.89 6.51
CA THR A 131 0.06 15.25 6.02
C THR A 131 0.87 15.26 4.72
N THR A 132 1.58 14.18 4.41
CA THR A 132 2.53 14.12 3.29
C THR A 132 2.02 13.26 2.13
N HIS A 133 1.82 11.97 2.33
CA HIS A 133 1.45 11.03 1.28
C HIS A 133 0.54 9.93 1.82
N PRO A 134 -0.55 9.56 1.13
CA PRO A 134 -1.51 8.58 1.65
C PRO A 134 -0.93 7.18 1.86
N MET A 135 0.25 6.87 1.31
CA MET A 135 0.92 5.57 1.54
C MET A 135 1.15 5.26 3.02
N TRP A 136 1.32 6.27 3.87
CA TRP A 136 1.49 6.08 5.31
C TRP A 136 0.19 5.60 5.97
N ALA A 137 -0.92 6.21 5.60
CA ALA A 137 -2.26 5.79 6.04
C ALA A 137 -2.61 4.39 5.50
N THR A 138 -2.32 4.11 4.21
CA THR A 138 -2.56 2.79 3.63
C THR A 138 -1.67 1.71 4.24
N ARG A 139 -0.46 2.04 4.72
CA ARG A 139 0.38 1.10 5.47
C ARG A 139 -0.29 0.67 6.77
N VAL A 140 -0.78 1.60 7.56
CA VAL A 140 -1.48 1.28 8.83
C VAL A 140 -2.80 0.54 8.52
N TRP A 141 -3.53 0.95 7.49
CA TRP A 141 -4.73 0.24 7.02
C TRP A 141 -4.43 -1.23 6.66
N TRP A 142 -3.33 -1.47 5.92
CA TRP A 142 -2.93 -2.83 5.54
C TRP A 142 -2.52 -3.67 6.75
N MET A 143 -1.83 -3.07 7.72
CA MET A 143 -1.48 -3.73 8.98
C MET A 143 -2.73 -4.09 9.80
N LEU A 144 -3.67 -3.16 9.96
CA LEU A 144 -4.96 -3.42 10.63
C LEU A 144 -5.70 -4.59 9.97
N ARG A 145 -5.81 -4.56 8.64
CA ARG A 145 -6.42 -5.65 7.86
C ARG A 145 -5.65 -6.97 8.04
N ALA A 146 -4.33 -6.95 8.06
CA ALA A 146 -3.50 -8.14 8.25
C ALA A 146 -3.69 -8.77 9.65
N PHE A 147 -4.00 -7.95 10.63
CA PHE A 147 -4.33 -8.42 11.98
C PHE A 147 -5.83 -8.64 12.22
N GLY A 148 -6.64 -8.56 11.16
CA GLY A 148 -8.05 -8.96 11.17
C GLY A 148 -9.03 -7.88 11.57
N PHE A 149 -8.62 -6.60 11.52
CA PHE A 149 -9.47 -5.45 11.75
C PHE A 149 -9.85 -4.80 10.42
N ASP A 150 -11.13 -4.80 10.08
CA ASP A 150 -11.66 -4.32 8.78
C ASP A 150 -12.43 -2.98 8.90
N GLN A 151 -12.58 -2.41 10.10
CA GLN A 151 -13.28 -1.14 10.33
C GLN A 151 -12.32 0.05 10.23
N ALA A 152 -11.37 0.00 9.29
CA ALA A 152 -10.42 1.05 9.02
C ALA A 152 -10.63 1.65 7.63
N GLU A 153 -10.46 2.95 7.55
CA GLU A 153 -10.70 3.76 6.36
C GLU A 153 -9.55 4.75 6.15
N VAL A 154 -9.37 5.19 4.91
CA VAL A 154 -8.35 6.18 4.55
C VAL A 154 -9.03 7.47 4.11
N LEU A 155 -8.61 8.59 4.70
CA LEU A 155 -9.09 9.92 4.33
C LEU A 155 -8.55 10.32 2.95
N ASN A 156 -9.44 10.46 1.99
CA ASN A 156 -9.11 10.84 0.62
C ASN A 156 -8.54 12.26 0.55
N GLY A 157 -7.30 12.39 0.05
CA GLY A 157 -6.55 13.65 0.01
C GLY A 157 -5.90 14.05 1.33
N GLY A 158 -6.09 13.29 2.42
CA GLY A 158 -5.42 13.46 3.70
C GLY A 158 -5.58 14.85 4.31
N PHE A 159 -4.59 15.26 5.13
CA PHE A 159 -4.60 16.56 5.79
C PHE A 159 -4.46 17.73 4.81
N GLY A 160 -3.79 17.53 3.68
CA GLY A 160 -3.65 18.56 2.65
C GLY A 160 -5.01 19.04 2.10
N LYS A 161 -5.90 18.11 1.76
CA LYS A 161 -7.27 18.42 1.33
C LYS A 161 -8.09 19.06 2.45
N TRP A 162 -7.98 18.54 3.67
CA TRP A 162 -8.64 19.10 4.87
C TRP A 162 -8.32 20.59 5.06
N GLN A 163 -7.04 20.95 4.96
CA GLN A 163 -6.58 22.34 5.08
C GLN A 163 -6.99 23.21 3.88
N ALA A 164 -6.90 22.68 2.65
CA ALA A 164 -7.30 23.40 1.44
C ALA A 164 -8.80 23.78 1.46
N GLU A 165 -9.62 22.97 2.10
CA GLU A 165 -11.03 23.23 2.34
C GLU A 165 -11.31 24.14 3.56
N GLN A 166 -10.24 24.67 4.19
CA GLN A 166 -10.30 25.58 5.34
C GLN A 166 -11.07 24.99 6.55
N ARG A 167 -10.99 23.69 6.75
CA ARG A 167 -11.61 23.01 7.89
C ARG A 167 -10.84 23.26 9.18
N ALA A 168 -11.51 23.07 10.31
CA ALA A 168 -10.92 23.30 11.64
C ALA A 168 -9.65 22.45 11.84
N VAL A 169 -8.63 23.08 12.42
CA VAL A 169 -7.37 22.47 12.83
C VAL A 169 -7.20 22.64 14.35
N SER A 170 -6.71 21.62 15.01
CA SER A 170 -6.44 21.59 16.45
C SER A 170 -4.94 21.45 16.71
N THR A 171 -4.50 22.01 17.84
CA THR A 171 -3.20 21.76 18.46
C THR A 171 -3.36 21.16 19.86
N ALA A 172 -4.57 20.79 20.23
CA ALA A 172 -4.88 20.21 21.54
C ALA A 172 -4.29 18.80 21.62
N ALA A 173 -3.70 18.46 22.77
CA ALA A 173 -3.22 17.10 23.00
C ALA A 173 -4.34 16.07 22.82
N PRO A 174 -4.04 14.89 22.25
CA PRO A 174 -5.03 13.82 22.11
C PRO A 174 -5.65 13.45 23.45
N THR A 175 -6.95 13.17 23.44
CA THR A 175 -7.63 12.70 24.64
C THR A 175 -7.34 11.21 24.85
N PRO A 176 -6.67 10.82 25.94
CA PRO A 176 -6.38 9.42 26.22
C PRO A 176 -7.68 8.59 26.28
N ARG A 177 -7.71 7.49 25.55
CA ARG A 177 -8.86 6.57 25.55
C ARG A 177 -8.38 5.22 26.09
N GLN A 178 -9.07 4.71 27.10
CA GLN A 178 -8.70 3.48 27.81
C GLN A 178 -9.86 2.48 27.80
N GLY A 179 -9.54 1.22 28.11
CA GLY A 179 -10.55 0.18 28.32
C GLY A 179 -11.09 -0.45 27.04
N VAL A 180 -10.46 -0.22 25.89
CA VAL A 180 -10.78 -0.93 24.65
C VAL A 180 -9.97 -2.21 24.53
N ARG A 181 -10.50 -3.18 23.82
CA ARG A 181 -9.83 -4.44 23.51
C ARG A 181 -9.71 -4.60 22.00
N PHE A 182 -8.51 -4.85 21.54
CA PHE A 182 -8.23 -5.25 20.16
C PHE A 182 -8.02 -6.77 20.10
N THR A 183 -8.96 -7.49 19.50
CA THR A 183 -8.90 -8.94 19.35
C THR A 183 -8.31 -9.30 17.99
N PRO A 184 -7.00 -9.64 17.89
CA PRO A 184 -6.38 -9.91 16.61
C PRO A 184 -6.88 -11.21 15.98
N ARG A 185 -7.09 -11.19 14.68
CA ARG A 185 -7.41 -12.34 13.82
C ARG A 185 -6.45 -12.33 12.63
N PRO A 186 -5.19 -12.78 12.82
CA PRO A 186 -4.12 -12.61 11.84
C PRO A 186 -4.44 -13.26 10.48
N ARG A 187 -4.10 -12.54 9.41
CA ARG A 187 -4.18 -12.98 8.01
C ARG A 187 -2.77 -12.98 7.42
N PRO A 188 -1.95 -14.00 7.70
CA PRO A 188 -0.53 -14.02 7.33
C PRO A 188 -0.30 -13.92 5.82
N ALA A 189 -1.27 -14.33 5.00
CA ALA A 189 -1.17 -14.24 3.55
C ALA A 189 -1.10 -12.79 3.01
N LEU A 190 -1.40 -11.76 3.82
CA LEU A 190 -1.33 -10.37 3.38
C LEU A 190 0.09 -9.79 3.41
N PHE A 191 1.03 -10.43 4.09
CA PHE A 191 2.46 -10.12 4.02
C PHE A 191 3.25 -11.35 3.59
N THR A 192 4.39 -11.12 2.95
CA THR A 192 5.30 -12.18 2.52
C THR A 192 6.76 -11.78 2.74
N ASP A 193 7.65 -12.75 2.64
CA ASP A 193 9.09 -12.66 2.78
C ASP A 193 9.82 -12.81 1.42
N LYS A 194 11.16 -12.67 1.45
CA LYS A 194 12.01 -12.79 0.27
C LYS A 194 12.04 -14.21 -0.32
N GLU A 195 11.89 -15.22 0.51
CA GLU A 195 11.90 -16.61 0.10
C GLU A 195 10.72 -16.94 -0.81
N GLU A 196 9.54 -16.44 -0.47
CA GLU A 196 8.34 -16.60 -1.29
C GLU A 196 8.40 -15.76 -2.55
N VAL A 197 8.94 -14.54 -2.47
CA VAL A 197 9.18 -13.71 -3.67
C VAL A 197 10.16 -14.38 -4.62
N LEU A 198 11.25 -14.95 -4.12
CA LEU A 198 12.25 -15.67 -4.94
C LEU A 198 11.60 -16.86 -5.68
N LYS A 199 10.76 -17.63 -5.00
CA LYS A 199 10.02 -18.75 -5.62
C LYS A 199 9.03 -18.29 -6.69
N SER A 200 8.54 -17.06 -6.59
CA SER A 200 7.56 -16.51 -7.53
C SER A 200 8.16 -16.04 -8.86
N ILE A 201 9.47 -15.85 -8.94
CA ILE A 201 10.14 -15.41 -10.16
C ILE A 201 9.93 -16.44 -11.27
N GLY A 202 9.35 -15.98 -12.40
CA GLY A 202 9.04 -16.83 -13.54
C GLY A 202 7.80 -17.73 -13.36
N ALA A 203 7.11 -17.67 -12.21
CA ALA A 203 5.86 -18.40 -12.00
C ALA A 203 4.71 -17.75 -12.80
N PRO A 204 4.09 -18.43 -13.77
CA PRO A 204 3.09 -17.82 -14.65
C PRO A 204 1.81 -17.38 -13.92
N ALA A 205 1.51 -17.97 -12.77
CA ALA A 205 0.32 -17.68 -11.97
C ALA A 205 0.52 -16.53 -10.96
N VAL A 206 1.72 -15.92 -10.89
CA VAL A 206 2.04 -14.84 -9.96
C VAL A 206 2.51 -13.61 -10.71
N CYS A 207 1.97 -12.47 -10.37
CA CYS A 207 2.49 -11.16 -10.80
C CYS A 207 3.29 -10.54 -9.67
N THR A 208 4.55 -10.18 -9.91
CA THR A 208 5.31 -9.33 -8.98
C THR A 208 5.23 -7.89 -9.47
N MET A 209 4.75 -6.98 -8.63
CA MET A 209 4.51 -5.57 -8.98
C MET A 209 5.43 -4.66 -8.16
N ASN A 210 6.15 -3.78 -8.85
CA ASN A 210 7.04 -2.79 -8.25
C ASN A 210 6.35 -1.42 -8.18
N ALA A 211 6.19 -0.88 -6.97
CA ALA A 211 5.53 0.40 -6.72
C ALA A 211 6.50 1.60 -6.63
N LEU A 212 7.80 1.40 -6.88
CA LEU A 212 8.80 2.47 -6.91
C LEU A 212 8.69 3.33 -8.18
N SER A 213 9.47 4.42 -8.20
CA SER A 213 9.55 5.28 -9.37
C SER A 213 10.11 4.56 -10.61
N PRO A 214 9.78 5.03 -11.83
CA PRO A 214 10.29 4.45 -13.07
C PRO A 214 11.82 4.42 -13.14
N GLU A 215 12.48 5.44 -12.59
CA GLU A 215 13.94 5.55 -12.55
C GLU A 215 14.57 4.44 -11.69
N SER A 216 13.97 4.17 -10.51
CA SER A 216 14.42 3.08 -9.64
C SER A 216 14.17 1.71 -10.29
N TYR A 217 13.03 1.55 -10.95
CA TYR A 217 12.67 0.32 -11.67
C TYR A 217 13.65 0.00 -12.80
N ARG A 218 14.07 0.99 -13.61
CA ARG A 218 15.04 0.82 -14.71
C ARG A 218 16.48 0.66 -14.23
N GLY A 219 16.76 0.89 -12.94
CA GLY A 219 18.11 0.82 -12.39
C GLY A 219 18.95 2.08 -12.61
N GLU A 220 18.30 3.24 -12.76
CA GLU A 220 19.00 4.53 -12.92
C GLU A 220 19.62 5.05 -11.61
N ASN A 221 19.26 4.44 -10.48
CA ASN A 221 19.88 4.69 -9.18
C ASN A 221 20.10 3.39 -8.41
N ASP A 222 20.92 3.48 -7.37
CA ASP A 222 21.30 2.37 -6.48
C ASP A 222 20.88 2.63 -5.03
N ARG A 223 19.78 3.37 -4.85
CA ARG A 223 19.27 3.81 -3.55
C ARG A 223 19.21 2.71 -2.50
N TYR A 224 18.85 1.50 -2.89
CA TYR A 224 18.73 0.34 -2.01
C TYR A 224 19.96 -0.58 -2.01
N GLY A 225 21.09 -0.11 -2.54
CA GLY A 225 22.37 -0.85 -2.59
C GLY A 225 22.73 -1.43 -3.94
N ARG A 226 21.77 -1.98 -4.67
CA ARG A 226 21.96 -2.46 -6.06
C ARG A 226 20.93 -1.84 -7.00
N ARG A 227 21.33 -1.62 -8.24
CA ARG A 227 20.48 -1.05 -9.29
C ARG A 227 19.48 -2.07 -9.83
N GLY A 228 18.27 -1.59 -10.14
CA GLY A 228 17.24 -2.37 -10.82
C GLY A 228 16.14 -2.87 -9.92
N ARG A 229 15.58 -4.01 -10.30
CA ARG A 229 14.32 -4.57 -9.79
C ARG A 229 14.41 -6.06 -9.55
N ILE A 230 13.42 -6.62 -8.90
CA ILE A 230 13.19 -8.06 -8.85
C ILE A 230 12.86 -8.53 -10.27
N PRO A 231 13.56 -9.57 -10.80
CA PRO A 231 13.35 -10.02 -12.17
C PRO A 231 11.91 -10.38 -12.51
N GLY A 232 11.46 -9.95 -13.69
CA GLY A 232 10.10 -10.21 -14.18
C GLY A 232 9.00 -9.40 -13.48
N SER A 233 9.36 -8.47 -12.59
CA SER A 233 8.36 -7.57 -12.00
C SER A 233 7.83 -6.55 -13.00
N VAL A 234 6.57 -6.17 -12.86
CA VAL A 234 5.95 -5.09 -13.63
C VAL A 234 6.04 -3.77 -12.87
N SER A 235 6.20 -2.65 -13.59
CA SER A 235 6.27 -1.32 -12.99
C SER A 235 4.88 -0.71 -12.86
N LEU A 236 4.51 -0.32 -11.65
CA LEU A 236 3.34 0.50 -11.38
C LEU A 236 3.63 1.45 -10.22
N PRO A 237 4.21 2.62 -10.50
CA PRO A 237 4.57 3.60 -9.48
C PRO A 237 3.37 4.06 -8.66
N ALA A 238 3.49 4.02 -7.33
CA ALA A 238 2.41 4.43 -6.43
C ALA A 238 1.92 5.87 -6.68
N GLY A 239 2.83 6.78 -7.06
CA GLY A 239 2.48 8.17 -7.39
C GLY A 239 1.57 8.32 -8.61
N ALA A 240 1.51 7.34 -9.52
CA ALA A 240 0.61 7.36 -10.68
C ALA A 240 -0.86 7.17 -10.32
N LEU A 241 -1.14 6.71 -9.10
CA LEU A 241 -2.48 6.36 -8.61
C LEU A 241 -3.24 7.53 -7.99
N LEU A 242 -2.58 8.68 -7.89
CA LEU A 242 -3.12 9.89 -7.26
C LEU A 242 -3.34 11.01 -8.27
N GLU A 243 -4.30 11.88 -7.98
CA GLU A 243 -4.45 13.15 -8.65
C GLU A 243 -3.32 14.09 -8.23
N PRO A 244 -2.48 14.59 -9.16
CA PRO A 244 -1.29 15.35 -8.80
C PRO A 244 -1.57 16.65 -8.04
N ALA A 245 -2.70 17.30 -8.30
CA ALA A 245 -3.03 18.60 -7.71
C ALA A 245 -3.61 18.49 -6.29
N SER A 246 -4.37 17.42 -6.01
CA SER A 246 -5.12 17.28 -4.75
C SER A 246 -4.58 16.16 -3.84
N GLY A 247 -3.76 15.25 -4.37
CA GLY A 247 -3.32 14.05 -3.66
C GLY A 247 -4.45 13.04 -3.39
N THR A 248 -5.64 13.26 -3.98
CA THR A 248 -6.77 12.32 -3.88
C THR A 248 -6.54 11.09 -4.75
N PHE A 249 -7.22 10.01 -4.45
CA PHE A 249 -7.21 8.83 -5.32
C PHE A 249 -7.89 9.15 -6.65
N ARG A 250 -7.35 8.62 -7.74
CA ARG A 250 -8.01 8.68 -9.06
C ARG A 250 -9.32 7.91 -9.01
N SER A 251 -10.19 8.17 -9.99
CA SER A 251 -11.45 7.43 -10.13
C SER A 251 -11.21 5.92 -10.33
N ALA A 252 -12.20 5.11 -9.95
CA ALA A 252 -12.13 3.66 -10.11
C ALA A 252 -11.89 3.24 -11.57
N GLU A 253 -12.48 3.96 -12.53
CA GLU A 253 -12.32 3.72 -13.97
C GLU A 253 -10.88 3.99 -14.44
N GLU A 254 -10.29 5.13 -14.03
CA GLU A 254 -8.90 5.45 -14.35
C GLU A 254 -7.93 4.44 -13.74
N LEU A 255 -8.14 4.09 -12.47
CA LEU A 255 -7.32 3.10 -11.78
C LEU A 255 -7.43 1.71 -12.42
N ASP A 256 -8.62 1.27 -12.79
CA ASP A 256 -8.81 -0.01 -13.48
C ASP A 256 -8.05 -0.03 -14.83
N GLY A 257 -8.08 1.08 -15.57
CA GLY A 257 -7.29 1.25 -16.79
C GLY A 257 -5.77 1.19 -16.53
N ILE A 258 -5.29 1.86 -15.48
CA ILE A 258 -3.88 1.88 -15.10
C ILE A 258 -3.41 0.48 -14.70
N PHE A 259 -4.12 -0.20 -13.80
CA PHE A 259 -3.76 -1.55 -13.34
C PHE A 259 -3.83 -2.58 -14.46
N SER A 260 -4.89 -2.55 -15.29
CA SER A 260 -5.05 -3.45 -16.42
C SER A 260 -3.95 -3.28 -17.49
N SER A 261 -3.48 -2.04 -17.69
CA SER A 261 -2.38 -1.75 -18.62
C SER A 261 -1.03 -2.24 -18.11
N ALA A 262 -0.76 -2.11 -16.80
CA ALA A 262 0.48 -2.56 -16.19
C ALA A 262 0.54 -4.08 -16.04
N SER A 263 -0.58 -4.71 -15.72
CA SER A 263 -0.69 -6.16 -15.52
C SER A 263 -2.06 -6.65 -15.98
N PRO A 264 -2.20 -7.06 -17.25
CA PRO A 264 -3.48 -7.55 -17.81
C PRO A 264 -3.80 -8.95 -17.28
N ARG A 265 -4.01 -9.06 -15.97
CA ARG A 265 -4.30 -10.30 -15.25
C ARG A 265 -5.71 -10.29 -14.67
N GLN A 266 -6.24 -11.48 -14.41
CA GLN A 266 -7.51 -11.60 -13.72
C GLN A 266 -7.36 -11.17 -12.25
N LYS A 267 -8.40 -10.55 -11.68
CA LYS A 267 -8.39 -10.02 -10.31
C LYS A 267 -8.28 -11.10 -9.22
N THR A 268 -8.51 -12.35 -9.57
CA THR A 268 -8.33 -13.53 -8.70
C THR A 268 -6.90 -14.08 -8.70
N GLU A 269 -6.06 -13.67 -9.66
CA GLU A 269 -4.67 -14.11 -9.73
C GLU A 269 -3.83 -13.48 -8.63
N ARG A 270 -2.79 -14.19 -8.21
CA ARG A 270 -1.92 -13.73 -7.14
C ARG A 270 -1.04 -12.56 -7.59
N VAL A 271 -1.04 -11.48 -6.80
CA VAL A 271 -0.14 -10.34 -6.98
C VAL A 271 0.70 -10.14 -5.72
N ILE A 272 2.01 -10.18 -5.86
CA ILE A 272 2.97 -9.78 -4.83
C ILE A 272 3.42 -8.36 -5.13
N ILE A 273 3.21 -7.44 -4.20
CA ILE A 273 3.52 -6.02 -4.40
C ILE A 273 4.70 -5.65 -3.51
N HIS A 274 5.70 -4.99 -4.08
CA HIS A 274 6.86 -4.50 -3.34
C HIS A 274 7.21 -3.05 -3.70
N CYS A 275 8.00 -2.42 -2.84
CA CYS A 275 8.57 -1.09 -3.10
C CYS A 275 9.97 -0.98 -2.49
N GLY A 276 10.27 0.02 -1.68
CA GLY A 276 11.49 0.14 -0.89
C GLY A 276 11.44 -0.67 0.41
N ASP A 277 10.41 -0.41 1.23
CA ASP A 277 10.23 -0.96 2.58
C ASP A 277 8.75 -1.28 2.86
N GLY A 278 8.03 -1.80 1.88
CA GLY A 278 6.65 -2.23 2.02
C GLY A 278 5.62 -1.11 2.29
N ILE A 279 5.99 0.16 2.11
CA ILE A 279 5.10 1.31 2.37
C ILE A 279 4.30 1.67 1.12
N ALA A 280 4.96 2.16 0.06
CA ALA A 280 4.28 2.55 -1.18
C ALA A 280 3.51 1.37 -1.82
N ALA A 281 4.01 0.15 -1.63
CA ALA A 281 3.33 -1.08 -2.04
C ALA A 281 1.91 -1.22 -1.45
N THR A 282 1.69 -0.71 -0.22
CA THR A 282 0.36 -0.78 0.40
C THR A 282 -0.65 0.17 -0.22
N LEU A 283 -0.22 1.27 -0.85
CA LEU A 283 -1.11 2.13 -1.62
C LEU A 283 -1.63 1.40 -2.86
N ASN A 284 -0.74 0.71 -3.59
CA ASN A 284 -1.16 -0.12 -4.70
C ASN A 284 -2.11 -1.23 -4.23
N ALA A 285 -1.75 -1.95 -3.16
CA ALA A 285 -2.58 -3.01 -2.58
C ALA A 285 -3.96 -2.50 -2.14
N PHE A 286 -4.02 -1.36 -1.44
CA PHE A 286 -5.26 -0.72 -1.01
C PHE A 286 -6.18 -0.43 -2.20
N LEU A 287 -5.67 0.22 -3.25
CA LEU A 287 -6.47 0.57 -4.43
C LEU A 287 -6.84 -0.67 -5.27
N MET A 288 -5.99 -1.68 -5.32
CA MET A 288 -6.36 -2.96 -5.94
C MET A 288 -7.51 -3.65 -5.21
N VAL A 289 -7.55 -3.62 -3.87
CA VAL A 289 -8.72 -4.09 -3.09
C VAL A 289 -9.97 -3.32 -3.50
N GLN A 290 -9.87 -1.98 -3.66
CA GLN A 290 -10.99 -1.14 -4.11
C GLN A 290 -11.50 -1.50 -5.52
N LEU A 291 -10.64 -2.08 -6.35
CA LEU A 291 -10.99 -2.56 -7.70
C LEU A 291 -11.46 -4.03 -7.72
N GLY A 292 -11.47 -4.71 -6.58
CA GLY A 292 -11.93 -6.08 -6.45
C GLY A 292 -10.85 -7.15 -6.70
N TYR A 293 -9.57 -6.80 -6.56
CA TYR A 293 -8.52 -7.82 -6.52
C TYR A 293 -8.54 -8.54 -5.16
N GLU A 294 -8.45 -9.86 -5.18
CA GLU A 294 -8.69 -10.69 -3.98
C GLU A 294 -7.41 -11.31 -3.41
N ASN A 295 -6.43 -11.61 -4.27
CA ASN A 295 -5.24 -12.38 -3.89
C ASN A 295 -3.97 -11.51 -3.89
N LEU A 296 -3.90 -10.60 -2.92
CA LEU A 296 -2.85 -9.59 -2.80
C LEU A 296 -1.95 -9.88 -1.60
N THR A 297 -0.66 -9.69 -1.79
CA THR A 297 0.36 -9.87 -0.75
C THR A 297 1.40 -8.75 -0.88
N VAL A 298 1.81 -8.15 0.23
CA VAL A 298 2.88 -7.15 0.28
C VAL A 298 4.17 -7.81 0.76
N TYR A 299 5.26 -7.65 0.01
CA TYR A 299 6.59 -8.02 0.47
C TYR A 299 7.08 -6.93 1.43
N ASP A 300 7.17 -7.27 2.73
CA ASP A 300 7.34 -6.32 3.82
C ASP A 300 8.64 -5.51 3.69
N ASN A 301 9.81 -6.15 3.76
CA ASN A 301 11.10 -5.48 3.70
C ASN A 301 11.52 -5.06 2.27
N SER A 302 10.84 -5.54 1.25
CA SER A 302 10.96 -5.07 -0.14
C SER A 302 12.40 -4.95 -0.66
N MET A 303 12.72 -3.86 -1.38
CA MET A 303 14.05 -3.66 -1.97
C MET A 303 15.15 -3.39 -0.93
N SER A 304 14.82 -2.88 0.25
CA SER A 304 15.81 -2.71 1.31
C SER A 304 16.43 -4.03 1.78
N GLU A 305 15.64 -5.11 1.78
CA GLU A 305 16.15 -6.46 2.01
C GLU A 305 16.68 -7.09 0.73
N TRP A 306 15.92 -7.04 -0.36
CA TRP A 306 16.25 -7.72 -1.61
C TRP A 306 17.56 -7.25 -2.22
N ALA A 307 17.74 -5.94 -2.34
CA ALA A 307 18.91 -5.37 -3.00
C ALA A 307 20.18 -5.42 -2.16
N THR A 308 20.08 -5.62 -0.84
CA THR A 308 21.25 -5.79 0.04
C THR A 308 21.75 -7.23 0.11
N ASP A 309 20.95 -8.21 -0.30
CA ASP A 309 21.36 -9.62 -0.35
C ASP A 309 21.97 -9.95 -1.72
N PRO A 310 23.32 -10.16 -1.81
CA PRO A 310 23.99 -10.42 -3.09
C PRO A 310 23.63 -11.77 -3.71
N SER A 311 23.03 -12.68 -2.96
CA SER A 311 22.58 -13.99 -3.48
C SER A 311 21.27 -13.90 -4.25
N LEU A 312 20.51 -12.82 -4.11
CA LEU A 312 19.24 -12.63 -4.80
C LEU A 312 19.44 -12.00 -6.18
N PRO A 313 18.67 -12.43 -7.19
CA PRO A 313 18.82 -11.92 -8.55
C PRO A 313 18.30 -10.48 -8.68
N MET A 314 18.94 -9.70 -9.57
CA MET A 314 18.52 -8.36 -9.96
C MET A 314 18.43 -8.27 -11.48
N GLU A 315 17.50 -7.45 -11.97
CA GLU A 315 17.32 -7.10 -13.37
C GLU A 315 17.33 -5.57 -13.52
N ALA A 316 18.04 -5.04 -14.54
CA ALA A 316 18.07 -3.63 -14.91
C ALA A 316 17.99 -3.52 -16.44
N ASP A 317 17.56 -2.35 -16.94
CA ASP A 317 17.49 -2.04 -18.38
C ASP A 317 18.87 -1.68 -18.92
#